data_15cc9e39df54016fde0ac1262fcd0f10
#
_entry.id   15cc9e39df54016fde0ac1262fcd0f10
#
_cell.length_a   1.000
_cell.length_b   1.000
_cell.length_c   1.000
_cell.angle_alpha   90.00
_cell.angle_beta   90.00
_cell.angle_gamma   90.00
#
_symmetry.space_group_name_H-M   'P 1'
#
loop_
_entity.id
_entity.type
_entity.pdbx_description
1 polymer ?
#
loop_
_entity_poly.entity_id
_entity_poly.type
_entity_poly.pdbx_seq_one_letter_code
_entity_poly.pdbx_strand_id
1 'polypeptide(L)'
;RVVAEANQGGAMVEHVLRAADQALPVKLVHASRGKTARAEPVAALYAAGRVRHAGMFARLEDQLCGLLTGGGYAGPGRSPDRADALVWALTELMLGRGGEPSIRMF
;
A
#
# COMPACT_ATOMS: atom_id res chain seq x y z
N ARG A 1 0.56 7.59 -10.76
CA ARG A 1 1.30 8.10 -9.58
C ARG A 1 2.05 6.98 -8.91
N VAL A 2 3.24 7.26 -8.45
CA VAL A 2 4.04 6.33 -7.64
C VAL A 2 4.02 6.81 -6.20
N VAL A 3 3.66 5.92 -5.29
CA VAL A 3 3.67 6.22 -3.85
C VAL A 3 4.91 5.57 -3.26
N ALA A 4 5.74 6.35 -2.61
CA ALA A 4 6.98 5.85 -2.03
C ALA A 4 7.05 6.23 -0.56
N GLU A 5 7.40 5.26 0.27
CA GLU A 5 7.53 5.50 1.70
C GLU A 5 8.84 6.23 1.99
N ALA A 6 8.76 7.29 2.77
CA ALA A 6 9.88 8.19 2.97
C ALA A 6 10.40 8.20 4.40
N ASN A 7 10.13 7.18 5.18
CA ASN A 7 10.54 7.15 6.58
C ASN A 7 12.07 7.12 6.71
N GLN A 8 12.75 6.49 5.78
CA GLN A 8 14.21 6.48 5.73
C GLN A 8 14.63 6.70 4.30
N GLY A 9 15.49 7.67 4.08
CA GLY A 9 16.02 7.91 2.76
C GLY A 9 15.00 8.40 1.74
N GLY A 10 13.94 9.07 2.20
CA GLY A 10 12.88 9.50 1.30
C GLY A 10 13.36 10.37 0.16
N ALA A 11 14.25 11.33 0.45
CA ALA A 11 14.78 12.20 -0.60
C ALA A 11 15.58 11.40 -1.63
N MET A 12 16.31 10.40 -1.17
CA MET A 12 17.08 9.54 -2.06
C MET A 12 16.16 8.69 -2.92
N VAL A 13 15.09 8.14 -2.33
CA VAL A 13 14.13 7.35 -3.08
C VAL A 13 13.51 8.19 -4.19
N GLU A 14 13.07 9.40 -3.87
CA GLU A 14 12.49 10.29 -4.88
C GLU A 14 13.51 10.61 -5.96
N HIS A 15 14.74 10.88 -5.57
CA HIS A 15 15.80 11.21 -6.53
C HIS A 15 16.05 10.05 -7.49
N VAL A 16 16.12 8.82 -6.98
CA VAL A 16 16.35 7.64 -7.80
C VAL A 16 15.20 7.42 -8.78
N LEU A 17 13.96 7.57 -8.30
CA LEU A 17 12.80 7.38 -9.15
C LEU A 17 12.74 8.44 -10.26
N ARG A 18 13.02 9.69 -9.92
CA ARG A 18 12.99 10.77 -10.91
C ARG A 18 14.18 10.72 -11.86
N ALA A 19 15.29 10.13 -11.42
CA ALA A 19 16.42 9.91 -12.34
C ALA A 19 16.05 8.89 -13.41
N ALA A 20 15.22 7.92 -13.07
CA ALA A 20 14.76 6.94 -14.05
C ALA A 20 13.74 7.56 -15.02
N ASP A 21 12.90 8.47 -14.52
CA ASP A 21 11.90 9.12 -15.34
C ASP A 21 11.54 10.45 -14.68
N GLN A 22 12.01 11.54 -15.26
CA GLN A 22 11.80 12.88 -14.70
C GLN A 22 10.33 13.27 -14.66
N ALA A 23 9.52 12.70 -15.52
CA ALA A 23 8.10 13.01 -15.57
C ALA A 23 7.28 12.15 -14.61
N LEU A 24 7.91 11.25 -13.85
CA LEU A 24 7.21 10.34 -12.99
C LEU A 24 6.55 11.09 -11.83
N PRO A 25 5.23 11.00 -11.68
CA PRO A 25 4.55 11.65 -10.57
C PRO A 25 4.75 10.82 -9.29
N VAL A 26 5.62 11.29 -8.42
CA VAL A 26 5.96 10.60 -7.17
C VAL A 26 5.31 11.32 -6.01
N LYS A 27 4.64 10.56 -5.14
CA LYS A 27 4.14 11.05 -3.88
C LYS A 27 4.86 10.35 -2.75
N LEU A 28 5.52 11.09 -1.89
CA LEU A 28 6.16 10.54 -0.70
C LEU A 28 5.15 10.44 0.42
N VAL A 29 5.17 9.34 1.14
CA VAL A 29 4.30 9.12 2.29
C VAL A 29 5.13 8.72 3.49
N HIS A 30 4.62 8.99 4.68
CA HIS A 30 5.29 8.64 5.92
C HIS A 30 4.41 7.72 6.74
N ALA A 31 5.00 6.65 7.25
CA ALA A 31 4.28 5.73 8.10
C ALA A 31 4.23 6.29 9.51
N SER A 32 3.03 6.60 9.99
CA SER A 32 2.84 7.02 11.37
C SER A 32 2.33 5.89 12.24
N ARG A 33 1.96 4.77 11.66
CA ARG A 33 1.49 3.58 12.36
C ARG A 33 2.18 2.36 11.78
N GLY A 34 2.20 1.27 12.55
CA GLY A 34 2.80 0.03 12.08
C GLY A 34 2.05 -0.59 10.90
N LYS A 35 2.69 -1.54 10.24
CA LYS A 35 2.12 -2.16 9.04
C LYS A 35 0.79 -2.83 9.31
N THR A 36 0.64 -3.51 10.43
CA THR A 36 -0.61 -4.18 10.78
C THR A 36 -1.74 -3.18 10.98
N ALA A 37 -1.47 -2.11 11.71
CA ALA A 37 -2.49 -1.08 11.95
C ALA A 37 -2.91 -0.40 10.66
N ARG A 38 -1.96 -0.13 9.77
CA ARG A 38 -2.28 0.48 8.47
C ARG A 38 -3.09 -0.45 7.58
N ALA A 39 -2.94 -1.75 7.77
CA ALA A 39 -3.65 -2.73 6.95
C ALA A 39 -5.11 -2.91 7.36
N GLU A 40 -5.49 -2.54 8.58
CA GLU A 40 -6.85 -2.76 9.04
C GLU A 40 -7.94 -2.14 8.17
N PRO A 41 -7.82 -0.85 7.79
CA PRO A 41 -8.84 -0.27 6.91
C PRO A 41 -8.89 -0.94 5.54
N VAL A 42 -7.74 -1.44 5.07
CA VAL A 42 -7.67 -2.16 3.80
C VAL A 42 -8.36 -3.52 3.93
N ALA A 43 -8.18 -4.20 5.05
CA ALA A 43 -8.90 -5.44 5.30
C ALA A 43 -10.40 -5.23 5.25
N ALA A 44 -10.87 -4.11 5.75
CA ALA A 44 -12.30 -3.79 5.69
C ALA A 44 -12.77 -3.61 4.25
N LEU A 45 -11.94 -3.06 3.37
CA LEU A 45 -12.28 -2.94 1.97
C LEU A 45 -12.44 -4.30 1.30
N TYR A 46 -11.54 -5.24 1.62
CA TYR A 46 -11.66 -6.60 1.12
C TYR A 46 -12.93 -7.28 1.64
N ALA A 47 -13.20 -7.14 2.94
CA ALA A 47 -14.39 -7.73 3.54
C ALA A 47 -15.68 -7.18 2.91
N ALA A 48 -15.67 -5.93 2.52
CA ALA A 48 -16.81 -5.31 1.88
C ALA A 48 -16.92 -5.64 0.39
N GLY A 49 -16.01 -6.44 -0.15
CA GLY A 49 -16.02 -6.80 -1.56
C GLY A 49 -15.59 -5.68 -2.49
N ARG A 50 -14.93 -4.66 -1.97
CA ARG A 50 -14.54 -3.51 -2.78
C ARG A 50 -13.20 -3.68 -3.46
N VAL A 51 -12.44 -4.70 -3.09
CA VAL A 51 -11.14 -5.01 -3.68
C VAL A 51 -11.15 -6.45 -4.16
N ARG A 52 -10.72 -6.66 -5.38
CA ARG A 52 -10.60 -8.00 -5.95
C ARG A 52 -9.29 -8.09 -6.72
N HIS A 53 -8.76 -9.30 -6.80
CA HIS A 53 -7.58 -9.55 -7.61
C HIS A 53 -8.00 -10.08 -8.96
N ALA A 54 -7.45 -9.51 -10.01
CA ALA A 54 -7.80 -9.90 -11.38
C ALA A 54 -7.23 -11.27 -11.76
N GLY A 55 -6.37 -11.83 -10.95
CA GLY A 55 -5.76 -13.13 -11.17
C GLY A 55 -5.20 -13.66 -9.87
N MET A 56 -4.40 -14.71 -9.95
CA MET A 56 -3.79 -15.29 -8.77
C MET A 56 -2.41 -14.68 -8.58
N PHE A 57 -2.18 -14.11 -7.43
CA PHE A 57 -0.89 -13.50 -7.06
C PHE A 57 -0.44 -14.14 -5.75
N ALA A 58 0.03 -15.37 -5.83
CA ALA A 58 0.23 -16.21 -4.66
C ALA A 58 1.11 -15.60 -3.60
N ARG A 59 2.25 -15.01 -3.98
CA ARG A 59 3.17 -14.42 -2.99
C ARG A 59 2.57 -13.22 -2.29
N LEU A 60 1.87 -12.38 -3.03
CA LEU A 60 1.17 -11.24 -2.46
C LEU A 60 0.07 -11.72 -1.53
N GLU A 61 -0.71 -12.69 -1.96
CA GLU A 61 -1.87 -13.15 -1.20
C GLU A 61 -1.44 -13.85 0.09
N ASP A 62 -0.33 -14.60 0.05
CA ASP A 62 0.21 -15.21 1.26
C ASP A 62 0.64 -14.15 2.27
N GLN A 63 1.27 -13.09 1.80
CA GLN A 63 1.66 -11.99 2.68
C GLN A 63 0.44 -11.26 3.23
N LEU A 64 -0.58 -11.03 2.40
CA LEU A 64 -1.80 -10.40 2.86
C LEU A 64 -2.46 -11.22 3.97
N CYS A 65 -2.56 -12.53 3.78
CA CYS A 65 -3.14 -13.39 4.80
C CYS A 65 -2.37 -13.28 6.11
N GLY A 66 -1.05 -13.28 6.06
CA GLY A 66 -0.23 -13.18 7.26
C GLY A 66 -0.31 -11.81 7.92
N LEU A 67 -0.59 -10.78 7.15
CA LEU A 67 -0.68 -9.42 7.68
C LEU A 67 -2.07 -9.08 8.20
N LEU A 68 -3.11 -9.54 7.50
CA LEU A 68 -4.48 -9.14 7.79
C LEU A 68 -5.16 -9.96 8.89
N THR A 69 -4.49 -11.00 9.40
CA THR A 69 -5.04 -11.80 10.49
C THR A 69 -4.90 -11.12 11.86
N GLY A 70 -4.14 -10.03 11.92
CA GLY A 70 -3.98 -9.30 13.17
C GLY A 70 -2.84 -9.83 14.02
N GLY A 71 -2.46 -9.10 15.05
CA GLY A 71 -1.45 -9.54 15.98
C GLY A 71 -0.02 -9.51 15.44
N GLY A 72 0.22 -8.79 14.37
CA GLY A 72 1.52 -8.73 13.76
C GLY A 72 1.59 -9.61 12.53
N TYR A 73 2.71 -9.56 11.82
CA TYR A 73 2.84 -10.32 10.58
C TYR A 73 3.21 -11.77 10.88
N ALA A 74 2.42 -12.69 10.35
CA ALA A 74 2.64 -14.13 10.53
C ALA A 74 2.80 -14.87 9.19
N GLY A 75 3.07 -14.15 8.13
CA GLY A 75 3.20 -14.75 6.80
C GLY A 75 4.64 -15.14 6.46
N PRO A 76 4.90 -15.51 5.20
CA PRO A 76 6.22 -15.93 4.77
C PRO A 76 7.23 -14.79 4.81
N GLY A 77 8.47 -15.12 5.09
CA GLY A 77 9.55 -14.15 5.14
C GLY A 77 9.51 -13.30 6.38
N ARG A 78 10.39 -12.32 6.43
CA ARG A 78 10.49 -11.43 7.59
C ARG A 78 9.56 -10.24 7.47
N SER A 79 9.28 -9.81 6.27
CA SER A 79 8.58 -8.57 6.04
C SER A 79 7.57 -8.75 4.92
N PRO A 80 6.33 -8.26 5.09
CA PRO A 80 5.32 -8.38 4.06
C PRO A 80 5.42 -7.24 3.04
N ASP A 81 6.53 -7.19 2.32
CA ASP A 81 6.81 -6.02 1.47
C ASP A 81 5.80 -5.85 0.34
N ARG A 82 5.38 -6.96 -0.30
CA ARG A 82 4.36 -6.87 -1.35
C ARG A 82 3.03 -6.43 -0.80
N ALA A 83 2.65 -6.99 0.34
CA ALA A 83 1.39 -6.63 0.98
C ALA A 83 1.41 -5.18 1.45
N ASP A 84 2.54 -4.74 2.01
CA ASP A 84 2.65 -3.36 2.47
C ASP A 84 2.56 -2.38 1.31
N ALA A 85 3.17 -2.70 0.18
CA ALA A 85 3.06 -1.87 -1.02
C ALA A 85 1.61 -1.78 -1.48
N LEU A 86 0.88 -2.88 -1.46
CA LEU A 86 -0.53 -2.89 -1.82
C LEU A 86 -1.36 -2.07 -0.84
N VAL A 87 -1.07 -2.18 0.45
CA VAL A 87 -1.77 -1.38 1.47
C VAL A 87 -1.57 0.10 1.19
N TRP A 88 -0.36 0.53 0.88
CA TRP A 88 -0.12 1.93 0.53
C TRP A 88 -0.91 2.34 -0.72
N ALA A 89 -0.94 1.47 -1.74
CA ALA A 89 -1.64 1.79 -2.98
C ALA A 89 -3.15 1.93 -2.73
N LEU A 90 -3.75 1.00 -2.00
CA LEU A 90 -5.18 1.05 -1.72
C LEU A 90 -5.53 2.20 -0.78
N THR A 91 -4.66 2.51 0.17
CA THR A 91 -4.86 3.66 1.04
C THR A 91 -4.89 4.95 0.22
N GLU A 92 -3.98 5.07 -0.71
CA GLU A 92 -3.93 6.27 -1.56
C GLU A 92 -5.15 6.37 -2.48
N LEU A 93 -5.57 5.23 -3.06
CA LEU A 93 -6.67 5.23 -4.03
C LEU A 93 -8.05 5.35 -3.39
N MET A 94 -8.24 4.72 -2.25
CA MET A 94 -9.59 4.51 -1.71
C MET A 94 -9.79 5.12 -0.33
N LEU A 95 -8.72 5.29 0.45
CA LEU A 95 -8.81 5.79 1.81
C LEU A 95 -8.11 7.12 1.99
N GLY A 96 -7.56 7.66 0.94
CA GLY A 96 -6.87 8.91 1.01
C GLY A 96 -7.79 10.02 1.44
N ARG A 97 -7.20 11.14 1.87
CA ARG A 97 -7.93 12.19 2.27
C ARG A 97 -8.86 12.66 1.27
N GLY A 98 -9.87 12.79 1.43
CA GLY A 98 -10.73 13.11 0.45
C GLY A 98 -11.19 12.02 -0.31
N GLY A 99 -10.71 10.99 -0.07
CA GLY A 99 -10.94 9.91 -0.84
C GLY A 99 -12.21 9.85 -1.33
N GLU A 100 -12.68 10.63 -1.39
CA GLU A 100 -13.72 10.67 -1.81
C GLU A 100 -13.76 10.94 -2.98
N PRO A 101 -14.08 11.12 -3.18
CA PRO A 101 -14.68 11.11 -4.04
C PRO A 101 -14.32 11.17 -5.17
N SER A 102 -13.78 11.65 -5.26
CA SER A 102 -13.37 11.82 -6.35
C SER A 102 -13.55 10.87 -7.15
N ILE A 103 -13.67 10.19 -6.82
CA ILE A 103 -13.76 9.25 -7.51
C ILE A 103 -14.82 9.26 -8.26
N ARG A 104 -15.42 9.87 -8.10
CA ARG A 104 -16.40 9.91 -8.76
C ARG A 104 -16.28 10.33 -9.93
N MET A 105 -15.87 10.53 -10.26
CA MET A 105 -15.73 10.75 -11.21
C MET A 105 -15.73 10.22 -12.10
N PHE A 106 -15.80 10.01 -12.07
CA PHE A 106 -15.90 9.58 -12.93
C PHE A 106 -16.46 9.05 -13.30
#